data_0775fc3ba9fb737af5530bbd62a00743
#
_entry.id   0775fc3ba9fb737af5530bbd62a00743
#
_cell.length_a   1.000
_cell.length_b   1.000
_cell.length_c   1.000
_cell.angle_alpha   90.00
_cell.angle_beta   90.00
_cell.angle_gamma   90.00
#
_symmetry.space_group_name_H-M   'P 1'
#
loop_
_entity.id
_entity.type
_entity.pdbx_description
1 polymer ?
#
loop_
_entity_poly.entity_id
_entity_poly.type
_entity_poly.pdbx_seq_one_letter_code
_entity_poly.pdbx_strand_id
1 'polypeptide(L)'
;MIVVKVGGSLGIDYDALCADIAELWKAGQRLVLVHGGSAETNRIAEALGHPPRFVTSPSGYTSRFTDRETLEIFEMVYCGKMNKGIVERLQRHGVNALGLSGLDGRILEGKHKDSVRSVENGKVKVLRGDHTGTVERVNTDLLELLLSSGYLPVLTPPAASFEGVAINVDGDRAAAAVATALRAEALLLLSNVPGLLRDFPDESSLIAHIPASDVESGLEFAQDRMKKKVLGAAEAVAGGVGRVVFGDARIASPVRAALAGRGTVVS
;
A
#
# COMPACT_ATOMS: atom_id res chain seq x y z
N MET A 1 -3.44 15.79 -9.14
CA MET A 1 -2.74 15.13 -8.00
C MET A 1 -2.73 13.64 -8.19
N ILE A 2 -1.64 12.94 -7.80
CA ILE A 2 -1.55 11.49 -7.87
C ILE A 2 -1.26 10.89 -6.49
N VAL A 3 -1.67 9.63 -6.29
CA VAL A 3 -1.24 8.83 -5.14
C VAL A 3 -0.36 7.69 -5.66
N VAL A 4 0.84 7.58 -5.11
CA VAL A 4 1.78 6.52 -5.45
C VAL A 4 1.86 5.57 -4.27
N LYS A 5 1.59 4.30 -4.49
CA LYS A 5 1.80 3.25 -3.50
C LYS A 5 2.92 2.33 -3.93
N VAL A 6 3.92 2.18 -3.12
CA VAL A 6 4.99 1.21 -3.34
C VAL A 6 4.86 0.04 -2.36
N GLY A 7 5.01 -1.17 -2.86
CA GLY A 7 4.99 -2.39 -2.07
C GLY A 7 6.15 -2.47 -1.07
N GLY A 8 6.16 -3.50 -0.24
CA GLY A 8 7.25 -3.81 0.69
C GLY A 8 7.86 -5.18 0.42
N SER A 9 7.76 -5.70 -0.80
CA SER A 9 8.37 -6.94 -1.24
C SER A 9 9.87 -6.78 -1.52
N LEU A 10 10.59 -7.88 -1.59
CA LEU A 10 11.99 -7.86 -2.07
C LEU A 10 12.07 -7.44 -3.54
N GLY A 11 13.21 -6.87 -3.93
CA GLY A 11 13.52 -6.48 -5.31
C GLY A 11 13.03 -5.09 -5.72
N ILE A 12 12.40 -4.33 -4.83
CA ILE A 12 12.00 -2.94 -5.10
C ILE A 12 13.22 -2.03 -5.02
N ASP A 13 13.40 -1.18 -6.05
CA ASP A 13 14.44 -0.16 -6.10
C ASP A 13 13.92 1.17 -5.51
N TYR A 14 14.14 1.35 -4.21
CA TYR A 14 13.72 2.57 -3.52
C TYR A 14 14.56 3.80 -3.90
N ASP A 15 15.80 3.63 -4.36
CA ASP A 15 16.64 4.76 -4.79
C ASP A 15 16.12 5.30 -6.13
N ALA A 16 15.84 4.42 -7.09
CA ALA A 16 15.22 4.79 -8.36
C ALA A 16 13.81 5.39 -8.16
N LEU A 17 12.99 4.80 -7.29
CA LEU A 17 11.67 5.33 -6.95
C LEU A 17 11.74 6.75 -6.41
N CYS A 18 12.62 7.01 -5.43
CA CYS A 18 12.74 8.32 -4.79
C CYS A 18 13.31 9.38 -5.73
N ALA A 19 14.27 9.01 -6.61
CA ALA A 19 14.78 9.88 -7.65
C ALA A 19 13.65 10.30 -8.63
N ASP A 20 12.87 9.34 -9.08
CA ASP A 20 11.76 9.57 -10.02
C ASP A 20 10.64 10.44 -9.40
N ILE A 21 10.28 10.19 -8.13
CA ILE A 21 9.35 11.04 -7.38
C ILE A 21 9.88 12.46 -7.23
N ALA A 22 11.18 12.62 -6.93
CA ALA A 22 11.78 13.92 -6.74
C ALA A 22 11.76 14.78 -8.02
N GLU A 23 11.95 14.17 -9.18
CA GLU A 23 11.83 14.85 -10.46
C GLU A 23 10.41 15.36 -10.73
N LEU A 24 9.42 14.49 -10.48
CA LEU A 24 8.01 14.86 -10.62
C LEU A 24 7.61 15.96 -9.63
N TRP A 25 8.04 15.87 -8.38
CA TRP A 25 7.76 16.88 -7.37
C TRP A 25 8.34 18.25 -7.73
N LYS A 26 9.60 18.30 -8.20
CA LYS A 26 10.26 19.53 -8.69
C LYS A 26 9.57 20.11 -9.92
N ALA A 27 8.96 19.26 -10.75
CA ALA A 27 8.17 19.69 -11.90
C ALA A 27 6.75 20.19 -11.50
N GLY A 28 6.42 20.25 -10.19
CA GLY A 28 5.14 20.75 -9.69
C GLY A 28 4.04 19.68 -9.58
N GLN A 29 4.35 18.40 -9.80
CA GLN A 29 3.37 17.33 -9.63
C GLN A 29 3.05 17.14 -8.13
N ARG A 30 1.84 17.47 -7.73
CA ARG A 30 1.36 17.16 -6.36
C ARG A 30 1.15 15.65 -6.22
N LEU A 31 1.74 15.05 -5.20
CA LEU A 31 1.61 13.62 -4.94
C LEU A 31 1.70 13.28 -3.43
N VAL A 32 1.10 12.15 -3.07
CA VAL A 32 1.25 11.49 -1.78
C VAL A 32 1.88 10.12 -2.03
N LEU A 33 2.92 9.79 -1.28
CA LEU A 33 3.53 8.47 -1.32
C LEU A 33 3.00 7.61 -0.18
N VAL A 34 2.52 6.40 -0.49
CA VAL A 34 2.16 5.38 0.51
C VAL A 34 3.09 4.19 0.34
N HIS A 35 3.72 3.71 1.40
CA HIS A 35 4.65 2.59 1.30
C HIS A 35 4.28 1.41 2.19
N GLY A 36 4.80 0.24 1.83
CA GLY A 36 4.78 -0.96 2.64
C GLY A 36 6.15 -1.29 3.25
N GLY A 37 6.26 -2.48 3.86
CA GLY A 37 7.50 -2.94 4.49
C GLY A 37 7.47 -4.42 4.86
N SER A 38 6.60 -5.21 4.22
CA SER A 38 6.27 -6.58 4.66
C SER A 38 7.45 -7.55 4.67
N ALA A 39 8.36 -7.47 3.69
CA ALA A 39 9.54 -8.34 3.66
C ALA A 39 10.50 -8.02 4.81
N GLU A 40 10.74 -6.75 5.05
CA GLU A 40 11.59 -6.31 6.14
C GLU A 40 10.98 -6.58 7.51
N THR A 41 9.65 -6.45 7.65
CA THR A 41 8.94 -6.83 8.88
C THR A 41 9.10 -8.32 9.18
N ASN A 42 8.99 -9.20 8.16
CA ASN A 42 9.21 -10.64 8.37
C ASN A 42 10.63 -10.89 8.87
N ARG A 43 11.63 -10.31 8.20
CA ARG A 43 13.05 -10.49 8.57
C ARG A 43 13.36 -10.04 9.99
N ILE A 44 12.82 -8.88 10.41
CA ILE A 44 13.03 -8.33 11.76
C ILE A 44 12.27 -9.16 12.79
N ALA A 45 11.03 -9.55 12.52
CA ALA A 45 10.22 -10.40 13.39
C ALA A 45 10.90 -11.73 13.67
N GLU A 46 11.46 -12.39 12.64
CA GLU A 46 12.25 -13.60 12.78
C GLU A 46 13.50 -13.38 13.64
N ALA A 47 14.23 -12.27 13.41
CA ALA A 47 15.42 -11.93 14.17
C ALA A 47 15.14 -11.63 15.65
N LEU A 48 13.94 -11.15 15.97
CA LEU A 48 13.47 -10.90 17.34
C LEU A 48 12.87 -12.16 18.00
N GLY A 49 12.83 -13.30 17.31
CA GLY A 49 12.26 -14.54 17.83
C GLY A 49 10.73 -14.61 17.81
N HIS A 50 10.08 -13.68 17.12
CA HIS A 50 8.62 -13.63 16.94
C HIS A 50 8.26 -13.77 15.44
N PRO A 51 8.42 -14.97 14.84
CA PRO A 51 8.22 -15.17 13.41
C PRO A 51 6.78 -14.87 12.99
N PRO A 52 6.57 -14.31 11.79
CA PRO A 52 5.23 -13.92 11.36
C PRO A 52 4.31 -15.12 11.16
N ARG A 53 3.09 -15.04 11.72
CA ARG A 53 2.03 -16.01 11.47
C ARG A 53 1.09 -15.50 10.39
N PHE A 54 0.87 -16.33 9.35
CA PHE A 54 -0.11 -16.04 8.31
C PHE A 54 -1.33 -16.93 8.49
N VAL A 55 -2.51 -16.37 8.21
CA VAL A 55 -3.80 -17.05 8.30
C VAL A 55 -4.56 -16.87 6.99
N THR A 56 -5.25 -17.93 6.57
CA THR A 56 -6.10 -17.90 5.37
C THR A 56 -7.56 -17.85 5.78
N SER A 57 -8.26 -16.83 5.33
CA SER A 57 -9.69 -16.66 5.57
C SER A 57 -10.53 -17.71 4.82
N PRO A 58 -11.80 -17.96 5.19
CA PRO A 58 -12.70 -18.83 4.43
C PRO A 58 -12.92 -18.38 2.98
N SER A 59 -12.71 -17.11 2.66
CA SER A 59 -12.75 -16.55 1.31
C SER A 59 -11.44 -16.70 0.53
N GLY A 60 -10.44 -17.42 1.09
CA GLY A 60 -9.17 -17.71 0.43
C GLY A 60 -8.11 -16.59 0.47
N TYR A 61 -8.37 -15.50 1.17
CA TYR A 61 -7.37 -14.43 1.34
C TYR A 61 -6.43 -14.73 2.49
N THR A 62 -5.12 -14.66 2.21
CA THR A 62 -4.08 -14.78 3.23
C THR A 62 -3.71 -13.41 3.80
N SER A 63 -3.62 -13.32 5.12
CA SER A 63 -3.20 -12.11 5.84
C SER A 63 -2.30 -12.48 7.02
N ARG A 64 -1.50 -11.52 7.49
CA ARG A 64 -0.73 -11.66 8.72
C ARG A 64 -1.69 -11.61 9.90
N PHE A 65 -1.69 -12.62 10.75
CA PHE A 65 -2.26 -12.51 12.09
C PHE A 65 -1.42 -11.52 12.88
N THR A 66 -2.04 -10.46 13.36
CA THR A 66 -1.34 -9.35 13.99
C THR A 66 -1.74 -9.28 15.46
N ASP A 67 -1.08 -10.06 16.30
CA ASP A 67 -1.16 -9.87 17.75
C ASP A 67 -0.44 -8.59 18.18
N ARG A 68 -0.46 -8.27 19.45
CA ARG A 68 0.09 -7.00 19.95
C ARG A 68 1.60 -6.89 19.69
N GLU A 69 2.37 -7.95 19.92
CA GLU A 69 3.81 -7.99 19.68
C GLU A 69 4.13 -7.86 18.18
N THR A 70 3.38 -8.58 17.33
CA THR A 70 3.49 -8.43 15.87
C THR A 70 3.20 -6.99 15.44
N LEU A 71 2.19 -6.31 16.04
CA LEU A 71 1.87 -4.93 15.73
C LEU A 71 3.02 -3.99 16.11
N GLU A 72 3.63 -4.16 17.27
CA GLU A 72 4.77 -3.34 17.74
C GLU A 72 5.98 -3.52 16.83
N ILE A 73 6.31 -4.74 16.42
CA ILE A 73 7.37 -5.01 15.43
C ILE A 73 7.03 -4.35 14.10
N PHE A 74 5.78 -4.46 13.67
CA PHE A 74 5.29 -3.82 12.46
C PHE A 74 5.47 -2.30 12.51
N GLU A 75 5.09 -1.65 13.60
CA GLU A 75 5.27 -0.21 13.82
C GLU A 75 6.75 0.20 13.77
N MET A 76 7.62 -0.50 14.48
CA MET A 76 9.06 -0.24 14.45
C MET A 76 9.64 -0.28 13.03
N VAL A 77 9.23 -1.28 12.24
CA VAL A 77 9.75 -1.45 10.89
C VAL A 77 9.12 -0.44 9.91
N TYR A 78 7.80 -0.33 9.91
CA TYR A 78 7.10 0.52 8.95
C TYR A 78 7.33 2.01 9.23
N CYS A 79 7.10 2.47 10.47
CA CYS A 79 7.21 3.89 10.82
C CYS A 79 8.66 4.33 11.02
N GLY A 80 9.51 3.44 11.53
CA GLY A 80 10.92 3.71 11.73
C GLY A 80 11.76 3.41 10.49
N LYS A 81 12.15 2.16 10.32
CA LYS A 81 13.15 1.78 9.32
C LYS A 81 12.76 2.12 7.89
N MET A 82 11.57 1.69 7.45
CA MET A 82 11.14 1.86 6.06
C MET A 82 10.79 3.31 5.76
N ASN A 83 9.93 3.92 6.59
CA ASN A 83 9.47 5.29 6.39
C ASN A 83 10.65 6.28 6.40
N LYS A 84 11.48 6.25 7.44
CA LYS A 84 12.62 7.18 7.56
C LYS A 84 13.68 6.93 6.49
N GLY A 85 13.89 5.67 6.06
CA GLY A 85 14.78 5.38 4.96
C GLY A 85 14.29 5.93 3.61
N ILE A 86 12.98 5.97 3.35
CA ILE A 86 12.39 6.62 2.17
C ILE A 86 12.50 8.16 2.29
N VAL A 87 12.15 8.72 3.45
CA VAL A 87 12.28 10.16 3.70
C VAL A 87 13.72 10.63 3.49
N GLU A 88 14.70 9.92 4.04
CA GLU A 88 16.12 10.24 3.86
C GLU A 88 16.51 10.29 2.38
N ARG A 89 16.06 9.33 1.56
CA ARG A 89 16.32 9.32 0.11
C ARG A 89 15.70 10.53 -0.59
N LEU A 90 14.47 10.85 -0.27
CA LEU A 90 13.79 12.02 -0.84
C LEU A 90 14.48 13.33 -0.43
N GLN A 91 14.89 13.46 0.84
CA GLN A 91 15.65 14.61 1.32
C GLN A 91 16.99 14.77 0.59
N ARG A 92 17.72 13.67 0.31
CA ARG A 92 18.94 13.72 -0.51
C ARG A 92 18.71 14.26 -1.92
N HIS A 93 17.51 14.09 -2.46
CA HIS A 93 17.09 14.68 -3.73
C HIS A 93 16.50 16.10 -3.60
N GLY A 94 16.55 16.71 -2.42
CA GLY A 94 16.04 18.07 -2.16
C GLY A 94 14.52 18.17 -2.08
N VAL A 95 13.83 17.05 -1.83
CA VAL A 95 12.38 17.03 -1.58
C VAL A 95 12.12 17.12 -0.09
N ASN A 96 11.34 18.11 0.33
CA ASN A 96 10.95 18.26 1.73
C ASN A 96 9.88 17.24 2.12
N ALA A 97 10.30 15.98 2.26
CA ALA A 97 9.43 14.86 2.57
C ALA A 97 9.15 14.77 4.08
N LEU A 98 7.88 14.51 4.43
CA LEU A 98 7.46 14.29 5.81
C LEU A 98 6.88 12.88 5.96
N GLY A 99 7.56 12.05 6.76
CA GLY A 99 7.17 10.67 7.02
C GLY A 99 6.18 10.56 8.19
N LEU A 100 5.03 9.98 7.92
CA LEU A 100 3.89 9.84 8.82
C LEU A 100 3.31 8.42 8.72
N SER A 101 2.74 7.94 9.82
CA SER A 101 1.85 6.78 9.82
C SER A 101 0.39 7.23 9.74
N GLY A 102 -0.50 6.29 9.51
CA GLY A 102 -1.92 6.58 9.58
C GLY A 102 -2.43 6.98 10.98
N LEU A 103 -1.65 6.68 12.04
CA LEU A 103 -1.94 7.09 13.42
C LEU A 103 -1.76 8.60 13.61
N ASP A 104 -0.75 9.19 12.96
CA ASP A 104 -0.41 10.61 13.12
C ASP A 104 -1.57 11.49 12.65
N GLY A 105 -2.11 12.30 13.55
CA GLY A 105 -3.28 13.14 13.26
C GLY A 105 -4.50 12.36 12.77
N ARG A 106 -4.59 11.04 13.06
CA ARG A 106 -5.64 10.14 12.54
C ARG A 106 -5.77 10.24 11.02
N ILE A 107 -4.63 10.28 10.31
CA ILE A 107 -4.63 10.37 8.84
C ILE A 107 -5.42 9.22 8.22
N LEU A 108 -5.28 8.02 8.78
CA LEU A 108 -6.07 6.86 8.42
C LEU A 108 -6.83 6.39 9.67
N GLU A 109 -8.14 6.38 9.60
CA GLU A 109 -9.00 5.97 10.71
C GLU A 109 -10.03 4.95 10.25
N GLY A 110 -10.37 3.98 11.13
CA GLY A 110 -11.39 3.00 10.78
C GLY A 110 -11.70 1.97 11.86
N LYS A 111 -12.21 0.81 11.44
CA LYS A 111 -12.65 -0.24 12.35
C LYS A 111 -11.54 -1.20 12.70
N HIS A 112 -11.39 -1.48 13.99
CA HIS A 112 -10.62 -2.60 14.51
C HIS A 112 -11.36 -3.92 14.33
N LYS A 113 -10.63 -4.95 13.94
CA LYS A 113 -11.09 -6.35 13.95
C LYS A 113 -10.30 -7.09 15.02
N ASP A 114 -10.93 -7.33 16.15
CA ASP A 114 -10.34 -8.04 17.31
C ASP A 114 -10.19 -9.54 17.09
N SER A 115 -10.78 -10.05 16.02
CA SER A 115 -10.74 -11.47 15.67
C SER A 115 -10.81 -11.69 14.17
N VAL A 116 -10.17 -12.77 13.71
CA VAL A 116 -10.17 -13.22 12.32
C VAL A 116 -10.61 -14.68 12.23
N ARG A 117 -11.30 -15.02 11.13
CA ARG A 117 -11.61 -16.41 10.80
C ARG A 117 -10.47 -17.00 9.99
N SER A 118 -9.93 -18.12 10.46
CA SER A 118 -8.85 -18.88 9.78
C SER A 118 -9.34 -20.27 9.42
N VAL A 119 -8.94 -20.75 8.25
CA VAL A 119 -9.13 -22.16 7.87
C VAL A 119 -7.88 -22.94 8.26
N GLU A 120 -8.02 -23.86 9.20
CA GLU A 120 -6.96 -24.76 9.65
C GLU A 120 -7.44 -26.22 9.54
N ASN A 121 -6.73 -27.05 8.79
CA ASN A 121 -7.10 -28.45 8.54
C ASN A 121 -8.55 -28.63 8.06
N GLY A 122 -9.00 -27.76 7.15
CA GLY A 122 -10.36 -27.79 6.59
C GLY A 122 -11.47 -27.28 7.53
N LYS A 123 -11.13 -26.81 8.73
CA LYS A 123 -12.08 -26.28 9.71
C LYS A 123 -11.89 -24.78 9.91
N VAL A 124 -13.00 -24.06 10.02
CA VAL A 124 -12.98 -22.63 10.33
C VAL A 124 -12.82 -22.44 11.84
N LYS A 125 -11.77 -21.72 12.23
CA LYS A 125 -11.51 -21.29 13.61
C LYS A 125 -11.57 -19.79 13.72
N VAL A 126 -12.00 -19.27 14.87
CA VAL A 126 -11.91 -17.85 15.22
C VAL A 126 -10.68 -17.63 16.08
N LEU A 127 -9.77 -16.81 15.59
CA LEU A 127 -8.58 -16.37 16.33
C LEU A 127 -8.87 -14.98 16.89
N ARG A 128 -8.70 -14.80 18.20
CA ARG A 128 -8.90 -13.54 18.92
C ARG A 128 -7.58 -12.84 19.18
N GLY A 129 -7.66 -11.54 19.52
CA GLY A 129 -6.48 -10.71 19.79
C GLY A 129 -5.77 -10.27 18.51
N ASP A 130 -6.49 -10.21 17.39
CA ASP A 130 -5.98 -9.67 16.14
C ASP A 130 -6.11 -8.13 16.16
N HIS A 131 -5.07 -7.43 15.72
CA HIS A 131 -5.02 -5.99 15.59
C HIS A 131 -5.08 -5.55 14.12
N THR A 132 -5.80 -6.28 13.28
CA THR A 132 -6.06 -5.81 11.92
C THR A 132 -7.31 -4.92 11.86
N GLY A 133 -7.48 -4.19 10.78
CA GLY A 133 -8.63 -3.33 10.60
C GLY A 133 -8.85 -2.88 9.16
N THR A 134 -9.80 -1.96 9.01
CA THR A 134 -10.12 -1.31 7.73
C THR A 134 -10.00 0.19 7.87
N VAL A 135 -9.65 0.87 6.78
CA VAL A 135 -9.68 2.34 6.71
C VAL A 135 -11.08 2.76 6.24
N GLU A 136 -11.72 3.66 6.99
CA GLU A 136 -13.06 4.20 6.67
C GLU A 136 -13.05 5.73 6.54
N ARG A 137 -12.04 6.38 7.12
CA ARG A 137 -11.87 7.85 7.02
C ARG A 137 -10.41 8.18 6.74
N VAL A 138 -10.22 9.27 5.99
CA VAL A 138 -8.91 9.87 5.73
C VAL A 138 -8.97 11.34 6.15
N ASN A 139 -8.00 11.79 6.94
CA ASN A 139 -7.86 13.19 7.33
C ASN A 139 -7.24 13.99 6.16
N THR A 140 -8.08 14.39 5.23
CA THR A 140 -7.67 15.16 4.05
C THR A 140 -7.19 16.56 4.41
N ASP A 141 -7.70 17.17 5.47
CA ASP A 141 -7.32 18.52 5.88
C ASP A 141 -5.84 18.59 6.25
N LEU A 142 -5.34 17.58 6.99
CA LEU A 142 -3.93 17.49 7.32
C LEU A 142 -3.07 17.24 6.06
N LEU A 143 -3.50 16.35 5.16
CA LEU A 143 -2.77 16.10 3.93
C LEU A 143 -2.71 17.33 3.01
N GLU A 144 -3.82 18.04 2.86
CA GLU A 144 -3.88 19.26 2.06
C GLU A 144 -3.04 20.39 2.69
N LEU A 145 -3.05 20.53 4.02
CA LEU A 145 -2.18 21.46 4.75
C LEU A 145 -0.70 21.19 4.45
N LEU A 146 -0.27 19.94 4.53
CA LEU A 146 1.11 19.56 4.24
C LEU A 146 1.50 19.84 2.79
N LEU A 147 0.67 19.42 1.84
CA LEU A 147 0.88 19.63 0.41
C LEU A 147 0.93 21.12 0.05
N SER A 148 0.04 21.94 0.62
CA SER A 148 0.02 23.40 0.39
C SER A 148 1.19 24.13 1.02
N SER A 149 1.77 23.56 2.09
CA SER A 149 2.98 24.04 2.78
C SER A 149 4.27 23.55 2.15
N GLY A 150 4.21 22.85 1.01
CA GLY A 150 5.39 22.38 0.27
C GLY A 150 6.02 21.09 0.83
N TYR A 151 5.31 20.34 1.67
CA TYR A 151 5.77 19.03 2.14
C TYR A 151 5.21 17.92 1.27
N LEU A 152 6.03 16.91 0.99
CA LEU A 152 5.61 15.66 0.36
C LEU A 152 5.24 14.66 1.46
N PRO A 153 3.95 14.29 1.64
CA PRO A 153 3.57 13.28 2.64
C PRO A 153 4.02 11.88 2.21
N VAL A 154 4.74 11.20 3.10
CA VAL A 154 5.17 9.81 2.96
C VAL A 154 4.46 8.99 4.02
N LEU A 155 3.37 8.34 3.62
CA LEU A 155 2.46 7.63 4.52
C LEU A 155 2.78 6.15 4.61
N THR A 156 2.47 5.57 5.75
CA THR A 156 2.53 4.12 5.94
C THR A 156 1.44 3.66 6.93
N PRO A 157 0.93 2.42 6.85
CA PRO A 157 0.28 1.79 7.99
C PRO A 157 1.22 1.76 9.21
N PRO A 158 0.72 1.72 10.45
CA PRO A 158 -0.65 1.42 10.88
C PRO A 158 -1.62 2.60 10.74
N ALA A 159 -2.91 2.30 10.97
CA ALA A 159 -3.99 3.29 11.09
C ALA A 159 -4.48 3.38 12.54
N ALA A 160 -5.28 4.41 12.86
CA ALA A 160 -6.00 4.50 14.11
C ALA A 160 -7.36 3.79 14.00
N SER A 161 -7.76 3.05 15.02
CA SER A 161 -9.16 2.65 15.14
C SER A 161 -10.00 3.83 15.66
N PHE A 162 -11.34 3.72 15.55
CA PHE A 162 -12.23 4.72 16.12
C PHE A 162 -12.07 4.87 17.64
N GLU A 163 -11.64 3.79 18.31
CA GLU A 163 -11.35 3.74 19.74
C GLU A 163 -9.96 4.30 20.09
N GLY A 164 -9.14 4.66 19.08
CA GLY A 164 -7.79 5.20 19.26
C GLY A 164 -6.70 4.13 19.43
N VAL A 165 -7.00 2.87 19.11
CA VAL A 165 -6.01 1.78 19.12
C VAL A 165 -5.35 1.67 17.75
N ALA A 166 -4.05 1.37 17.72
CA ALA A 166 -3.35 1.09 16.49
C ALA A 166 -3.84 -0.20 15.82
N ILE A 167 -4.03 -0.16 14.51
CA ILE A 167 -4.48 -1.29 13.70
C ILE A 167 -3.63 -1.45 12.45
N ASN A 168 -3.26 -2.69 12.15
CA ASN A 168 -2.64 -3.04 10.87
C ASN A 168 -3.71 -3.02 9.78
N VAL A 169 -3.48 -2.26 8.72
CA VAL A 169 -4.37 -2.16 7.57
C VAL A 169 -3.63 -2.53 6.29
N ASP A 170 -4.38 -3.01 5.29
CA ASP A 170 -3.79 -3.31 3.98
C ASP A 170 -3.33 -2.02 3.29
N GLY A 171 -2.05 -1.99 2.87
CA GLY A 171 -1.45 -0.78 2.31
C GLY A 171 -1.99 -0.40 0.93
N ASP A 172 -2.45 -1.35 0.11
CA ASP A 172 -3.04 -1.06 -1.19
C ASP A 172 -4.44 -0.44 -1.01
N ARG A 173 -5.23 -0.96 -0.06
CA ARG A 173 -6.54 -0.40 0.31
C ARG A 173 -6.42 0.95 1.03
N ALA A 174 -5.40 1.11 1.89
CA ALA A 174 -5.11 2.41 2.50
C ALA A 174 -4.77 3.48 1.43
N ALA A 175 -3.96 3.12 0.44
CA ALA A 175 -3.65 4.02 -0.68
C ALA A 175 -4.88 4.33 -1.54
N ALA A 176 -5.77 3.34 -1.78
CA ALA A 176 -7.03 3.54 -2.46
C ALA A 176 -7.94 4.52 -1.69
N ALA A 177 -8.06 4.37 -0.37
CA ALA A 177 -8.81 5.30 0.47
C ALA A 177 -8.25 6.74 0.41
N VAL A 178 -6.92 6.89 0.47
CA VAL A 178 -6.25 8.19 0.32
C VAL A 178 -6.52 8.78 -1.06
N ALA A 179 -6.39 8.00 -2.14
CA ALA A 179 -6.62 8.45 -3.51
C ALA A 179 -8.08 8.91 -3.72
N THR A 180 -9.03 8.14 -3.22
CA THR A 180 -10.46 8.48 -3.26
C THR A 180 -10.75 9.76 -2.49
N ALA A 181 -10.29 9.86 -1.24
CA ALA A 181 -10.57 11.02 -0.38
C ALA A 181 -9.97 12.32 -0.93
N LEU A 182 -8.78 12.25 -1.54
CA LEU A 182 -8.11 13.38 -2.18
C LEU A 182 -8.57 13.61 -3.63
N ARG A 183 -9.51 12.83 -4.16
CA ARG A 183 -9.97 12.87 -5.55
C ARG A 183 -8.81 12.85 -6.54
N ALA A 184 -7.89 11.90 -6.33
CA ALA A 184 -6.71 11.78 -7.15
C ALA A 184 -7.07 11.44 -8.60
N GLU A 185 -6.37 12.02 -9.56
CA GLU A 185 -6.50 11.69 -10.98
C GLU A 185 -5.94 10.30 -11.32
N ALA A 186 -4.95 9.83 -10.53
CA ALA A 186 -4.40 8.50 -10.68
C ALA A 186 -3.93 7.90 -9.35
N LEU A 187 -4.11 6.59 -9.20
CA LEU A 187 -3.49 5.75 -8.18
C LEU A 187 -2.50 4.79 -8.85
N LEU A 188 -1.22 4.86 -8.47
CA LEU A 188 -0.18 3.98 -8.97
C LEU A 188 0.17 2.95 -7.91
N LEU A 189 -0.09 1.67 -8.18
CA LEU A 189 0.20 0.54 -7.30
C LEU A 189 1.47 -0.18 -7.78
N LEU A 190 2.62 0.30 -7.33
CA LEU A 190 3.93 -0.18 -7.77
C LEU A 190 4.38 -1.39 -6.92
N SER A 191 4.89 -2.42 -7.59
CA SER A 191 5.33 -3.66 -6.95
C SER A 191 6.56 -4.26 -7.65
N ASN A 192 6.95 -5.46 -7.24
CA ASN A 192 8.07 -6.19 -7.81
C ASN A 192 7.68 -7.06 -9.03
N VAL A 193 6.61 -6.70 -9.72
CA VAL A 193 6.17 -7.29 -10.98
C VAL A 193 5.67 -6.19 -11.92
N PRO A 194 5.70 -6.37 -13.25
CA PRO A 194 5.34 -5.31 -14.19
C PRO A 194 3.86 -4.90 -14.16
N GLY A 195 2.99 -5.74 -13.62
CA GLY A 195 1.55 -5.51 -13.55
C GLY A 195 0.81 -6.80 -13.20
N LEU A 196 -0.45 -6.92 -13.61
CA LEU A 196 -1.21 -8.16 -13.52
C LEU A 196 -0.80 -9.09 -14.67
N LEU A 197 -0.37 -10.30 -14.34
CA LEU A 197 0.04 -11.32 -15.29
C LEU A 197 -1.08 -12.34 -15.46
N ARG A 198 -1.33 -12.78 -16.70
CA ARG A 198 -2.27 -13.87 -16.98
C ARG A 198 -1.77 -15.19 -16.40
N ASP A 199 -0.48 -15.45 -16.59
CA ASP A 199 0.19 -16.69 -16.20
C ASP A 199 1.43 -16.36 -15.32
N PHE A 200 1.23 -16.10 -14.04
CA PHE A 200 2.34 -15.82 -13.13
C PHE A 200 3.25 -17.06 -12.97
N PRO A 201 4.61 -16.94 -13.06
CA PRO A 201 5.41 -15.69 -13.09
C PRO A 201 5.85 -15.23 -14.49
N ASP A 202 5.22 -15.66 -15.58
CA ASP A 202 5.59 -15.25 -16.94
C ASP A 202 5.24 -13.77 -17.20
N GLU A 203 6.27 -12.90 -17.20
CA GLU A 203 6.09 -11.47 -17.42
C GLU A 203 5.62 -11.11 -18.86
N SER A 204 5.81 -12.01 -19.83
CA SER A 204 5.30 -11.82 -21.19
C SER A 204 3.76 -11.92 -21.27
N SER A 205 3.14 -12.50 -20.25
CA SER A 205 1.68 -12.63 -20.11
C SER A 205 1.00 -11.38 -19.51
N LEU A 206 1.66 -10.23 -19.50
CA LEU A 206 1.15 -8.97 -18.92
C LEU A 206 -0.21 -8.59 -19.52
N ILE A 207 -1.19 -8.37 -18.66
CA ILE A 207 -2.50 -7.81 -19.03
C ILE A 207 -2.34 -6.28 -19.05
N ALA A 208 -2.30 -5.69 -20.24
CA ALA A 208 -2.03 -4.26 -20.38
C ALA A 208 -3.19 -3.36 -19.92
N HIS A 209 -4.44 -3.85 -20.06
CA HIS A 209 -5.63 -3.04 -19.76
C HIS A 209 -6.75 -3.89 -19.15
N ILE A 210 -7.45 -3.30 -18.17
CA ILE A 210 -8.68 -3.81 -17.58
C ILE A 210 -9.71 -2.67 -17.61
N PRO A 211 -10.91 -2.90 -18.16
CA PRO A 211 -11.96 -1.89 -18.15
C PRO A 211 -12.35 -1.50 -16.72
N ALA A 212 -12.52 -0.20 -16.44
CA ALA A 212 -12.97 0.29 -15.14
C ALA A 212 -14.35 -0.25 -14.72
N SER A 213 -15.19 -0.59 -15.71
CA SER A 213 -16.50 -1.22 -15.48
C SER A 213 -16.43 -2.68 -15.05
N ASP A 214 -15.27 -3.33 -15.17
CA ASP A 214 -15.07 -4.75 -14.88
C ASP A 214 -13.69 -5.05 -14.24
N VAL A 215 -13.33 -4.24 -13.25
CA VAL A 215 -12.04 -4.41 -12.54
C VAL A 215 -11.92 -5.77 -11.88
N GLU A 216 -13.04 -6.30 -11.40
CA GLU A 216 -13.08 -7.59 -10.70
C GLU A 216 -12.75 -8.78 -11.59
N SER A 217 -12.88 -8.67 -12.93
CA SER A 217 -12.41 -9.71 -13.86
C SER A 217 -10.91 -10.01 -13.70
N GLY A 218 -10.13 -9.01 -13.26
CA GLY A 218 -8.73 -9.20 -12.94
C GLY A 218 -8.46 -10.19 -11.79
N LEU A 219 -9.47 -10.49 -10.95
CA LEU A 219 -9.32 -11.47 -9.86
C LEU A 219 -9.12 -12.90 -10.38
N GLU A 220 -9.58 -13.21 -11.58
CA GLU A 220 -9.37 -14.50 -12.23
C GLU A 220 -7.88 -14.82 -12.39
N PHE A 221 -7.08 -13.82 -12.72
CA PHE A 221 -5.63 -13.94 -12.95
C PHE A 221 -4.80 -13.61 -11.71
N ALA A 222 -5.41 -12.97 -10.70
CA ALA A 222 -4.71 -12.51 -9.53
C ALA A 222 -4.41 -13.65 -8.55
N GLN A 223 -3.15 -13.77 -8.14
CA GLN A 223 -2.72 -14.68 -7.10
C GLN A 223 -2.30 -13.91 -5.83
N ASP A 224 -2.47 -14.52 -4.68
CA ASP A 224 -2.01 -14.03 -3.36
C ASP A 224 -2.25 -12.52 -3.15
N ARG A 225 -1.17 -11.76 -3.08
CA ARG A 225 -1.20 -10.31 -2.82
C ARG A 225 -1.78 -9.51 -3.99
N MET A 226 -1.73 -10.05 -5.21
CA MET A 226 -2.30 -9.37 -6.37
C MET A 226 -3.83 -9.25 -6.25
N LYS A 227 -4.51 -10.24 -5.63
CA LYS A 227 -5.95 -10.15 -5.34
C LYS A 227 -6.31 -8.89 -4.55
N LYS A 228 -5.49 -8.54 -3.52
CA LYS A 228 -5.72 -7.33 -2.72
C LYS A 228 -5.49 -6.04 -3.52
N LYS A 229 -4.54 -6.05 -4.47
CA LYS A 229 -4.32 -4.91 -5.37
C LYS A 229 -5.50 -4.70 -6.31
N VAL A 230 -6.04 -5.78 -6.89
CA VAL A 230 -7.23 -5.71 -7.75
C VAL A 230 -8.43 -5.19 -6.97
N LEU A 231 -8.65 -5.67 -5.73
CA LEU A 231 -9.71 -5.14 -4.87
C LEU A 231 -9.50 -3.66 -4.52
N GLY A 232 -8.28 -3.25 -4.17
CA GLY A 232 -7.96 -1.85 -3.93
C GLY A 232 -8.17 -0.97 -5.17
N ALA A 233 -7.86 -1.50 -6.35
CA ALA A 233 -8.13 -0.81 -7.61
C ALA A 233 -9.65 -0.66 -7.86
N ALA A 234 -10.43 -1.71 -7.62
CA ALA A 234 -11.89 -1.66 -7.76
C ALA A 234 -12.50 -0.63 -6.78
N GLU A 235 -12.04 -0.61 -5.52
CA GLU A 235 -12.47 0.37 -4.52
C GLU A 235 -12.12 1.81 -4.94
N ALA A 236 -10.91 2.03 -5.48
CA ALA A 236 -10.46 3.34 -5.95
C ALA A 236 -11.30 3.84 -7.14
N VAL A 237 -11.53 2.98 -8.13
CA VAL A 237 -12.38 3.30 -9.30
C VAL A 237 -13.81 3.62 -8.87
N ALA A 238 -14.40 2.76 -8.03
CA ALA A 238 -15.74 3.01 -7.47
C ALA A 238 -15.81 4.32 -6.66
N GLY A 239 -14.68 4.71 -6.03
CA GLY A 239 -14.52 5.97 -5.30
C GLY A 239 -14.24 7.18 -6.19
N GLY A 240 -14.20 7.03 -7.53
CA GLY A 240 -14.05 8.14 -8.49
C GLY A 240 -12.60 8.49 -8.84
N VAL A 241 -11.63 7.64 -8.52
CA VAL A 241 -10.24 7.81 -9.01
C VAL A 241 -10.23 7.59 -10.53
N GLY A 242 -9.66 8.55 -11.27
CA GLY A 242 -9.74 8.57 -12.74
C GLY A 242 -9.09 7.38 -13.43
N ARG A 243 -7.98 6.87 -12.90
CA ARG A 243 -7.33 5.62 -13.34
C ARG A 243 -6.50 4.98 -12.24
N VAL A 244 -6.33 3.67 -12.31
CA VAL A 244 -5.39 2.92 -11.47
C VAL A 244 -4.38 2.20 -12.37
N VAL A 245 -3.10 2.19 -11.97
CA VAL A 245 -2.04 1.52 -12.72
C VAL A 245 -1.28 0.58 -11.81
N PHE A 246 -1.21 -0.71 -12.16
CA PHE A 246 -0.27 -1.65 -11.55
C PHE A 246 1.05 -1.56 -12.30
N GLY A 247 2.14 -1.19 -11.61
CA GLY A 247 3.42 -0.95 -12.25
C GLY A 247 4.60 -1.61 -11.55
N ASP A 248 5.75 -1.55 -12.22
CA ASP A 248 7.00 -2.17 -11.81
C ASP A 248 7.86 -1.19 -11.01
N ALA A 249 8.17 -1.52 -9.77
CA ALA A 249 9.04 -0.74 -8.89
C ALA A 249 10.52 -1.16 -8.96
N ARG A 250 10.89 -2.05 -9.87
CA ARG A 250 12.28 -2.54 -10.07
C ARG A 250 13.06 -1.72 -11.09
N ILE A 251 12.37 -0.86 -11.87
CA ILE A 251 12.92 -0.12 -13.02
C ILE A 251 13.37 1.30 -12.62
N ALA A 252 14.19 1.92 -13.46
CA ALA A 252 14.83 3.20 -13.18
C ALA A 252 13.87 4.40 -13.00
N SER A 253 12.68 4.38 -13.63
CA SER A 253 11.69 5.47 -13.56
C SER A 253 10.29 4.92 -13.37
N PRO A 254 9.99 4.31 -12.20
CA PRO A 254 8.79 3.51 -12.01
C PRO A 254 7.49 4.34 -12.03
N VAL A 255 7.53 5.55 -11.50
CA VAL A 255 6.35 6.43 -11.41
C VAL A 255 6.01 7.01 -12.77
N ARG A 256 7.01 7.56 -13.50
CA ARG A 256 6.82 8.10 -14.86
C ARG A 256 6.42 7.00 -15.84
N ALA A 257 6.99 5.81 -15.70
CA ALA A 257 6.60 4.65 -16.52
C ALA A 257 5.13 4.29 -16.33
N ALA A 258 4.67 4.21 -15.07
CA ALA A 258 3.27 3.92 -14.75
C ALA A 258 2.35 5.06 -15.24
N LEU A 259 2.74 6.33 -15.09
CA LEU A 259 1.99 7.47 -15.62
C LEU A 259 1.87 7.42 -17.14
N ALA A 260 2.90 6.92 -17.84
CA ALA A 260 2.88 6.69 -19.28
C ALA A 260 2.10 5.42 -19.70
N GLY A 261 1.45 4.73 -18.76
CA GLY A 261 0.66 3.53 -19.02
C GLY A 261 1.46 2.23 -19.12
N ARG A 262 2.72 2.21 -18.69
CA ARG A 262 3.48 0.95 -18.60
C ARG A 262 3.00 0.14 -17.39
N GLY A 263 2.55 -1.08 -17.65
CA GLY A 263 1.97 -1.96 -16.65
C GLY A 263 0.55 -2.35 -17.01
N THR A 264 -0.29 -2.62 -15.99
CA THR A 264 -1.72 -2.86 -16.18
C THR A 264 -2.49 -1.58 -15.86
N VAL A 265 -3.14 -1.01 -16.84
CA VAL A 265 -3.98 0.19 -16.69
C VAL A 265 -5.42 -0.22 -16.46
N VAL A 266 -6.03 0.32 -15.41
CA VAL A 266 -7.47 0.22 -15.12
C VAL A 266 -8.08 1.61 -15.41
N SER A 267 -8.93 1.70 -16.45
CA SER A 267 -9.56 2.95 -16.87
C SER A 267 -10.85 2.73 -17.66
#